data_9c68df1a186537918bfc422632504c76
#
_entry.id   9c68df1a186537918bfc422632504c76
#
_cell.length_a   1.000
_cell.length_b   1.000
_cell.length_c   1.000
_cell.angle_alpha   90.00
_cell.angle_beta   90.00
_cell.angle_gamma   90.00
#
_symmetry.space_group_name_H-M   'P 1'
#
loop_
_entity.id
_entity.type
_entity.pdbx_description
1 polymer ?
#
loop_
_entity_poly.entity_id
_entity_poly.type
_entity_poly.pdbx_seq_one_letter_code
_entity_poly.pdbx_strand_id
1 'polypeptide(L)'
;MRRKKALIFGATGQDGSYLIDLLLKKNYIVHGVKRRGSSPNTSRLDHLYSKDSSRLRPNFYSKGSLTMHYGDLLDNSSLHRLIVDIKPDEIYNLAAQSHVKISSEIPEYTANVNGIGVLKLLEIIKSLKREKKIKFYQASSSEMFGNTLPPQNENSEFNPQSIYAISKLFAYNVVKYYREAYGLFASNGILFNHESPRRTYNFVTKKIINALKNIKEDKQKKLFLGNLYSKRDWGHAKDYVEAMWKIMQLKSPIDLVISTNSQISVKQFVNESCRQLGIRIKWVGKGLNEKAINLDNNKIIIEVKKKYFRDKEVNSLCGDFTKAKKIINWKPKYKIRELISDMISGLNID
;
A
#
# COMPACT_ATOMS: atom_id res chain seq x y z
N MET A 1 5.68 4.02 31.94
CA MET A 1 4.44 3.70 31.16
C MET A 1 4.56 2.35 30.48
N ARG A 2 3.48 1.55 30.48
CA ARG A 2 3.46 0.28 29.74
C ARG A 2 3.62 0.52 28.24
N ARG A 3 4.49 -0.24 27.56
CA ARG A 3 4.64 -0.19 26.10
C ARG A 3 3.37 -0.71 25.43
N LYS A 4 2.88 -0.01 24.39
CA LYS A 4 1.74 -0.45 23.60
C LYS A 4 2.14 -1.64 22.72
N LYS A 5 1.20 -2.58 22.52
CA LYS A 5 1.32 -3.70 21.59
C LYS A 5 0.58 -3.39 20.30
N ALA A 6 1.25 -3.50 19.15
CA ALA A 6 0.65 -3.39 17.84
C ALA A 6 0.66 -4.75 17.12
N LEU A 7 -0.48 -5.13 16.55
CA LEU A 7 -0.61 -6.30 15.67
C LEU A 7 -0.83 -5.83 14.23
N ILE A 8 0.06 -6.23 13.32
CA ILE A 8 0.07 -5.76 11.93
C ILE A 8 -0.17 -6.93 10.98
N PHE A 9 -1.34 -6.99 10.35
CA PHE A 9 -1.60 -7.89 9.23
C PHE A 9 -1.02 -7.29 7.95
N GLY A 10 -0.32 -8.10 7.14
CA GLY A 10 0.43 -7.61 5.98
C GLY A 10 1.79 -6.99 6.32
N ALA A 11 2.39 -7.43 7.41
CA ALA A 11 3.65 -6.92 7.96
C ALA A 11 4.84 -6.92 6.98
N THR A 12 4.88 -7.88 6.05
CA THR A 12 5.96 -8.02 5.05
C THR A 12 5.72 -7.24 3.76
N GLY A 13 4.58 -6.54 3.66
CA GLY A 13 4.29 -5.63 2.56
C GLY A 13 5.08 -4.33 2.64
N GLN A 14 4.96 -3.47 1.61
CA GLN A 14 5.58 -2.15 1.61
C GLN A 14 5.24 -1.38 2.89
N ASP A 15 3.95 -1.13 3.12
CA ASP A 15 3.48 -0.31 4.23
C ASP A 15 3.71 -0.97 5.58
N GLY A 16 3.49 -2.29 5.67
CA GLY A 16 3.75 -3.05 6.88
C GLY A 16 5.20 -2.93 7.35
N SER A 17 6.16 -2.99 6.43
CA SER A 17 7.57 -2.87 6.75
C SER A 17 7.98 -1.48 7.24
N TYR A 18 7.43 -0.41 6.63
CA TYR A 18 7.66 0.97 7.11
C TYR A 18 6.92 1.26 8.42
N LEU A 19 5.72 0.69 8.60
CA LEU A 19 4.99 0.84 9.85
C LEU A 19 5.71 0.14 11.02
N ILE A 20 6.29 -1.04 10.78
CA ILE A 20 7.15 -1.71 11.78
C ILE A 20 8.31 -0.79 12.17
N ASP A 21 9.06 -0.24 11.20
CA ASP A 21 10.16 0.68 11.48
C ASP A 21 9.72 1.88 12.32
N LEU A 22 8.56 2.47 11.98
CA LEU A 22 8.00 3.61 12.69
C LEU A 22 7.60 3.25 14.13
N LEU A 23 6.89 2.14 14.34
CA LEU A 23 6.40 1.73 15.64
C LEU A 23 7.52 1.28 16.58
N LEU A 24 8.55 0.63 16.06
CA LEU A 24 9.76 0.30 16.84
C LEU A 24 10.48 1.57 17.32
N LYS A 25 10.61 2.59 16.48
CA LYS A 25 11.15 3.92 16.86
C LYS A 25 10.29 4.61 17.92
N LYS A 26 8.98 4.33 17.94
CA LYS A 26 8.02 4.85 18.95
C LYS A 26 7.89 3.96 20.18
N ASN A 27 8.81 3.02 20.36
CA ASN A 27 8.88 2.13 21.53
C ASN A 27 7.66 1.21 21.71
N TYR A 28 7.02 0.74 20.62
CA TYR A 28 6.00 -0.30 20.63
C TYR A 28 6.61 -1.69 20.75
N ILE A 29 5.81 -2.64 21.28
CA ILE A 29 5.99 -4.07 21.04
C ILE A 29 5.19 -4.42 19.78
N VAL A 30 5.87 -4.85 18.74
CA VAL A 30 5.27 -5.08 17.43
C VAL A 30 5.14 -6.56 17.15
N HIS A 31 3.94 -6.99 16.79
CA HIS A 31 3.62 -8.33 16.32
C HIS A 31 3.23 -8.25 14.84
N GLY A 32 4.09 -8.76 13.95
CA GLY A 32 3.85 -8.78 12.52
C GLY A 32 3.23 -10.12 12.08
N VAL A 33 2.19 -10.08 11.26
CA VAL A 33 1.59 -11.29 10.68
C VAL A 33 1.98 -11.42 9.22
N LYS A 34 2.50 -12.59 8.85
CA LYS A 34 2.84 -12.98 7.48
C LYS A 34 2.15 -14.27 7.09
N ARG A 35 1.81 -14.42 5.80
CA ARG A 35 1.30 -15.68 5.26
C ARG A 35 2.44 -16.71 5.14
N ARG A 36 2.08 -17.98 5.27
CA ARG A 36 3.00 -19.07 4.93
C ARG A 36 3.15 -19.14 3.40
N GLY A 37 4.35 -19.08 2.93
CA GLY A 37 4.72 -19.30 1.54
C GLY A 37 5.88 -20.30 1.46
N SER A 38 6.12 -20.90 0.31
CA SER A 38 7.25 -21.79 0.06
C SER A 38 8.59 -21.06 0.08
N SER A 39 8.60 -19.77 -0.28
CA SER A 39 9.78 -18.92 -0.22
C SER A 39 9.65 -17.86 0.89
N PRO A 40 10.79 -17.38 1.47
CA PRO A 40 10.79 -16.25 2.39
C PRO A 40 10.20 -15.00 1.72
N ASN A 41 9.35 -14.28 2.44
CA ASN A 41 8.76 -13.02 1.98
C ASN A 41 9.08 -11.87 2.95
N THR A 42 10.26 -11.91 3.57
CA THR A 42 10.69 -11.00 4.63
C THR A 42 11.77 -10.01 4.23
N SER A 43 12.24 -10.02 2.97
CA SER A 43 13.36 -9.19 2.50
C SER A 43 13.25 -7.70 2.88
N ARG A 44 12.04 -7.14 2.88
CA ARG A 44 11.81 -5.74 3.32
C ARG A 44 12.09 -5.49 4.80
N LEU A 45 12.29 -6.53 5.57
CA LEU A 45 12.56 -6.50 7.02
C LEU A 45 13.97 -6.96 7.37
N ASP A 46 14.81 -7.35 6.38
CA ASP A 46 16.13 -7.95 6.62
C ASP A 46 17.06 -7.02 7.42
N HIS A 47 16.90 -5.71 7.26
CA HIS A 47 17.62 -4.71 8.06
C HIS A 47 17.29 -4.74 9.57
N LEU A 48 16.21 -5.40 9.97
CA LEU A 48 15.81 -5.59 11.36
C LEU A 48 16.36 -6.89 11.98
N TYR A 49 16.94 -7.77 11.15
CA TYR A 49 17.54 -9.02 11.60
C TYR A 49 19.02 -8.84 11.87
N SER A 50 19.54 -9.48 12.93
CA SER A 50 20.99 -9.53 13.12
C SER A 50 21.62 -10.40 12.02
N LYS A 51 22.82 -10.03 11.56
CA LYS A 51 23.61 -10.84 10.59
C LYS A 51 24.02 -12.21 11.14
N ASP A 52 23.75 -12.48 12.41
CA ASP A 52 24.03 -13.75 13.05
C ASP A 52 22.92 -14.77 12.72
N SER A 53 23.02 -15.30 11.51
CA SER A 53 22.04 -16.16 10.86
C SER A 53 21.98 -17.60 11.40
N SER A 54 22.77 -17.94 12.43
CA SER A 54 22.83 -19.30 12.98
C SER A 54 21.59 -19.70 13.82
N ARG A 55 20.63 -18.79 14.01
CA ARG A 55 19.40 -19.02 14.78
C ARG A 55 18.12 -18.77 13.98
N LEU A 56 18.02 -19.34 12.80
CA LEU A 56 16.78 -19.43 12.03
C LEU A 56 15.80 -20.40 12.72
N ARG A 57 15.16 -19.97 13.80
CA ARG A 57 13.94 -20.62 14.26
C ARG A 57 12.77 -20.07 13.46
N PRO A 58 11.94 -20.90 12.81
CA PRO A 58 10.91 -20.47 11.85
C PRO A 58 9.84 -19.53 12.43
N ASN A 59 9.72 -19.40 13.74
CA ASN A 59 8.60 -18.70 14.41
C ASN A 59 8.97 -17.47 15.23
N PHE A 60 10.25 -17.14 15.43
CA PHE A 60 10.63 -16.05 16.31
C PHE A 60 11.80 -15.25 15.75
N TYR A 61 11.49 -14.16 15.08
CA TYR A 61 12.43 -13.09 14.88
C TYR A 61 12.16 -12.05 15.95
N SER A 62 12.98 -11.97 16.97
CA SER A 62 12.85 -10.93 17.97
C SER A 62 14.12 -10.11 18.01
N LYS A 63 14.05 -8.85 17.58
CA LYS A 63 14.97 -7.82 18.02
C LYS A 63 14.27 -7.09 19.17
N GLY A 64 14.24 -7.72 20.35
CA GLY A 64 13.70 -7.16 21.61
C GLY A 64 12.26 -6.64 21.63
N SER A 65 11.71 -6.25 20.47
CA SER A 65 10.39 -5.63 20.37
C SER A 65 9.61 -6.02 19.11
N LEU A 66 10.12 -6.91 18.26
CA LEU A 66 9.44 -7.41 17.06
C LEU A 66 9.31 -8.92 17.12
N THR A 67 8.09 -9.43 16.95
CA THR A 67 7.79 -10.87 16.81
C THR A 67 6.97 -11.09 15.54
N MET A 68 7.40 -12.03 14.69
CA MET A 68 6.67 -12.38 13.47
C MET A 68 5.86 -13.66 13.68
N HIS A 69 4.60 -13.66 13.23
CA HIS A 69 3.66 -14.76 13.34
C HIS A 69 3.18 -15.21 11.97
N TYR A 70 2.77 -16.49 11.87
CA TYR A 70 2.01 -16.97 10.73
C TYR A 70 0.51 -16.77 10.95
N GLY A 71 -0.20 -16.27 9.94
CA GLY A 71 -1.65 -16.12 9.92
C GLY A 71 -2.13 -15.70 8.53
N ASP A 72 -3.39 -15.93 8.24
CA ASP A 72 -4.04 -15.57 6.98
C ASP A 72 -5.44 -15.01 7.26
N LEU A 73 -5.86 -13.97 6.51
CA LEU A 73 -7.22 -13.42 6.63
C LEU A 73 -8.32 -14.42 6.23
N LEU A 74 -7.96 -15.48 5.54
CA LEU A 74 -8.88 -16.57 5.22
C LEU A 74 -9.03 -17.59 6.36
N ASP A 75 -8.06 -17.68 7.26
CA ASP A 75 -8.04 -18.65 8.38
C ASP A 75 -8.49 -17.99 9.69
N ASN A 76 -9.77 -18.15 10.01
CA ASN A 76 -10.40 -17.57 11.21
C ASN A 76 -9.75 -18.05 12.52
N SER A 77 -9.31 -19.29 12.58
CA SER A 77 -8.71 -19.86 13.79
C SER A 77 -7.37 -19.19 14.12
N SER A 78 -6.53 -18.94 13.12
CA SER A 78 -5.27 -18.22 13.32
C SER A 78 -5.51 -16.74 13.71
N LEU A 79 -6.51 -16.08 13.11
CA LEU A 79 -6.86 -14.70 13.48
C LEU A 79 -7.30 -14.59 14.93
N HIS A 80 -8.23 -15.47 15.35
CA HIS A 80 -8.74 -15.51 16.72
C HIS A 80 -7.59 -15.76 17.73
N ARG A 81 -6.80 -16.82 17.52
CA ARG A 81 -5.67 -17.15 18.38
C ARG A 81 -4.71 -15.97 18.53
N LEU A 82 -4.29 -15.35 17.41
CA LEU A 82 -3.35 -14.23 17.45
C LEU A 82 -3.88 -13.03 18.25
N ILE A 83 -5.15 -12.68 18.08
CA ILE A 83 -5.73 -11.53 18.78
C ILE A 83 -5.90 -11.85 20.30
N VAL A 84 -6.30 -13.08 20.63
CA VAL A 84 -6.50 -13.52 22.02
C VAL A 84 -5.16 -13.62 22.77
N ASP A 85 -4.15 -14.24 22.18
CA ASP A 85 -2.86 -14.49 22.85
C ASP A 85 -2.04 -13.21 23.00
N ILE A 86 -1.98 -12.37 21.93
CA ILE A 86 -1.18 -11.14 21.92
C ILE A 86 -1.83 -10.06 22.77
N LYS A 87 -3.16 -9.98 22.78
CA LYS A 87 -3.91 -8.90 23.44
C LYS A 87 -3.43 -7.51 22.99
N PRO A 88 -3.48 -7.19 21.68
CA PRO A 88 -2.95 -5.95 21.16
C PRO A 88 -3.73 -4.72 21.66
N ASP A 89 -3.05 -3.58 21.73
CA ASP A 89 -3.67 -2.27 21.93
C ASP A 89 -4.19 -1.69 20.63
N GLU A 90 -3.45 -1.96 19.54
CA GLU A 90 -3.72 -1.45 18.21
C GLU A 90 -3.57 -2.57 17.18
N ILE A 91 -4.55 -2.70 16.28
CA ILE A 91 -4.51 -3.63 15.14
C ILE A 91 -4.49 -2.80 13.85
N TYR A 92 -3.49 -3.04 13.00
CA TYR A 92 -3.37 -2.45 11.68
C TYR A 92 -3.59 -3.53 10.62
N ASN A 93 -4.72 -3.44 9.89
CA ASN A 93 -4.97 -4.35 8.77
C ASN A 93 -4.50 -3.71 7.46
N LEU A 94 -3.30 -4.09 7.04
CA LEU A 94 -2.68 -3.71 5.76
C LEU A 94 -2.65 -4.90 4.79
N ALA A 95 -3.13 -6.08 5.23
CA ALA A 95 -3.16 -7.27 4.39
C ALA A 95 -4.26 -7.14 3.33
N ALA A 96 -3.91 -7.46 2.10
CA ALA A 96 -4.83 -7.48 0.97
C ALA A 96 -4.26 -8.29 -0.21
N GLN A 97 -5.13 -8.75 -1.10
CA GLN A 97 -4.79 -8.92 -2.49
C GLN A 97 -4.86 -7.51 -3.11
N SER A 98 -3.71 -6.88 -3.36
CA SER A 98 -3.64 -5.44 -3.65
C SER A 98 -3.48 -5.09 -5.14
N HIS A 99 -3.34 -6.07 -6.02
CA HIS A 99 -3.14 -5.82 -7.44
C HIS A 99 -4.48 -5.78 -8.19
N VAL A 100 -4.86 -4.58 -8.65
CA VAL A 100 -6.18 -4.32 -9.27
C VAL A 100 -6.46 -5.24 -10.46
N LYS A 101 -5.52 -5.41 -11.40
CA LYS A 101 -5.73 -6.27 -12.57
C LYS A 101 -5.91 -7.74 -12.18
N ILE A 102 -5.10 -8.25 -11.24
CA ILE A 102 -5.21 -9.64 -10.77
C ILE A 102 -6.57 -9.90 -10.09
N SER A 103 -7.23 -8.89 -9.55
CA SER A 103 -8.55 -9.07 -8.93
C SER A 103 -9.63 -9.57 -9.90
N SER A 104 -9.48 -9.34 -11.20
CA SER A 104 -10.37 -9.89 -12.23
C SER A 104 -10.05 -11.35 -12.56
N GLU A 105 -8.82 -11.79 -12.32
CA GLU A 105 -8.37 -13.17 -12.57
C GLU A 105 -8.70 -14.10 -11.38
N ILE A 106 -8.69 -13.56 -10.15
CA ILE A 106 -8.98 -14.29 -8.91
C ILE A 106 -10.01 -13.54 -8.06
N PRO A 107 -11.25 -13.33 -8.55
CA PRO A 107 -12.23 -12.43 -7.92
C PRO A 107 -12.70 -12.93 -6.55
N GLU A 108 -12.96 -14.20 -6.40
CA GLU A 108 -13.42 -14.81 -5.15
C GLU A 108 -12.35 -14.67 -4.04
N TYR A 109 -11.10 -15.02 -4.35
CA TYR A 109 -9.99 -14.84 -3.41
C TYR A 109 -9.85 -13.37 -2.99
N THR A 110 -9.97 -12.45 -3.95
CA THR A 110 -9.89 -11.01 -3.69
C THR A 110 -11.01 -10.54 -2.76
N ALA A 111 -12.26 -10.95 -3.01
CA ALA A 111 -13.40 -10.61 -2.18
C ALA A 111 -13.26 -11.17 -0.75
N ASN A 112 -12.88 -12.45 -0.65
CA ASN A 112 -12.71 -13.12 0.63
C ASN A 112 -11.58 -12.51 1.48
N VAL A 113 -10.42 -12.22 0.89
CA VAL A 113 -9.30 -11.60 1.62
C VAL A 113 -9.61 -10.15 2.00
N ASN A 114 -10.03 -9.34 1.02
CA ASN A 114 -10.13 -7.89 1.22
C ASN A 114 -11.41 -7.47 1.94
N GLY A 115 -12.50 -8.21 1.77
CA GLY A 115 -13.81 -7.93 2.36
C GLY A 115 -14.08 -8.79 3.58
N ILE A 116 -14.32 -10.09 3.36
CA ILE A 116 -14.71 -11.02 4.42
C ILE A 116 -13.63 -11.15 5.51
N GLY A 117 -12.35 -11.09 5.15
CA GLY A 117 -11.25 -11.07 6.11
C GLY A 117 -11.34 -9.92 7.13
N VAL A 118 -11.78 -8.73 6.69
CA VAL A 118 -11.99 -7.58 7.57
C VAL A 118 -13.19 -7.81 8.49
N LEU A 119 -14.29 -8.35 7.97
CA LEU A 119 -15.46 -8.73 8.77
C LEU A 119 -15.07 -9.73 9.89
N LYS A 120 -14.28 -10.76 9.58
CA LYS A 120 -13.78 -11.73 10.57
C LYS A 120 -12.99 -11.04 11.69
N LEU A 121 -12.06 -10.13 11.35
CA LEU A 121 -11.28 -9.40 12.36
C LEU A 121 -12.17 -8.57 13.28
N LEU A 122 -13.16 -7.86 12.75
CA LEU A 122 -14.08 -7.04 13.54
C LEU A 122 -15.01 -7.88 14.41
N GLU A 123 -15.51 -9.04 13.91
CA GLU A 123 -16.29 -9.99 14.72
C GLU A 123 -15.46 -10.53 15.90
N ILE A 124 -14.21 -10.89 15.69
CA ILE A 124 -13.32 -11.32 16.77
C ILE A 124 -13.13 -10.19 17.79
N ILE A 125 -12.85 -8.96 17.34
CA ILE A 125 -12.67 -7.82 18.26
C ILE A 125 -13.96 -7.57 19.06
N LYS A 126 -15.13 -7.61 18.41
CA LYS A 126 -16.43 -7.43 19.04
C LYS A 126 -16.71 -8.50 20.09
N SER A 127 -16.44 -9.78 19.76
CA SER A 127 -16.72 -10.92 20.66
C SER A 127 -15.90 -10.91 21.95
N LEU A 128 -14.74 -10.28 21.92
CA LEU A 128 -13.82 -10.25 23.06
C LEU A 128 -14.27 -9.33 24.19
N LYS A 129 -15.54 -9.05 24.44
CA LYS A 129 -16.11 -8.27 25.56
C LYS A 129 -15.04 -7.77 26.54
N ARG A 130 -14.36 -6.65 26.27
CA ARG A 130 -13.16 -6.27 27.02
C ARG A 130 -13.33 -4.99 27.78
N GLU A 131 -12.79 -4.98 28.99
CA GLU A 131 -12.46 -3.78 29.73
C GLU A 131 -11.56 -2.81 28.96
N LYS A 132 -10.72 -3.33 28.04
CA LYS A 132 -9.80 -2.55 27.22
C LYS A 132 -10.24 -2.53 25.76
N LYS A 133 -10.48 -1.32 25.24
CA LYS A 133 -10.83 -1.11 23.83
C LYS A 133 -9.60 -1.31 22.92
N ILE A 134 -9.66 -2.32 22.05
CA ILE A 134 -8.69 -2.47 20.93
C ILE A 134 -9.01 -1.41 19.89
N LYS A 135 -8.01 -0.68 19.43
CA LYS A 135 -8.14 0.21 18.29
C LYS A 135 -7.85 -0.56 17.01
N PHE A 136 -8.70 -0.38 15.98
CA PHE A 136 -8.59 -1.05 14.69
C PHE A 136 -8.42 -0.03 13.57
N TYR A 137 -7.41 -0.23 12.73
CA TYR A 137 -7.15 0.53 11.51
C TYR A 137 -7.31 -0.36 10.28
N GLN A 138 -8.11 0.10 9.31
CA GLN A 138 -8.28 -0.53 8.00
C GLN A 138 -7.61 0.31 6.91
N ALA A 139 -6.70 -0.30 6.16
CA ALA A 139 -6.19 0.29 4.93
C ALA A 139 -7.26 0.19 3.84
N SER A 140 -7.97 1.27 3.63
CA SER A 140 -8.91 1.47 2.52
C SER A 140 -8.18 2.06 1.31
N SER A 141 -8.87 2.34 0.21
CA SER A 141 -8.22 2.66 -1.06
C SER A 141 -8.94 3.75 -1.83
N SER A 142 -8.19 4.64 -2.48
CA SER A 142 -8.72 5.60 -3.45
C SER A 142 -9.39 4.96 -4.66
N GLU A 143 -9.09 3.70 -4.98
CA GLU A 143 -9.76 2.95 -6.06
C GLU A 143 -11.28 2.81 -5.79
N MET A 144 -11.75 2.98 -4.54
CA MET A 144 -13.17 3.02 -4.22
C MET A 144 -13.89 4.20 -4.88
N PHE A 145 -13.22 5.34 -5.07
CA PHE A 145 -13.78 6.48 -5.78
C PHE A 145 -13.98 6.22 -7.28
N GLY A 146 -13.13 5.35 -7.87
CA GLY A 146 -13.25 4.96 -9.27
C GLY A 146 -13.28 6.17 -10.22
N ASN A 147 -14.40 6.38 -10.91
CA ASN A 147 -14.56 7.47 -11.88
C ASN A 147 -15.23 8.73 -11.32
N THR A 148 -15.36 8.86 -10.00
CA THR A 148 -15.81 10.10 -9.36
C THR A 148 -14.79 11.21 -9.64
N LEU A 149 -15.28 12.40 -9.96
CA LEU A 149 -14.44 13.53 -10.36
C LEU A 149 -13.50 13.98 -9.21
N PRO A 150 -12.22 14.25 -9.50
CA PRO A 150 -11.29 14.81 -8.52
C PRO A 150 -11.54 16.32 -8.29
N PRO A 151 -11.09 16.88 -7.13
CA PRO A 151 -10.42 16.18 -6.04
C PRO A 151 -11.38 15.37 -5.17
N GLN A 152 -11.02 14.11 -4.86
CA GLN A 152 -11.84 13.25 -4.03
C GLN A 152 -11.50 13.43 -2.54
N ASN A 153 -12.53 13.47 -1.69
CA ASN A 153 -12.42 13.57 -0.24
C ASN A 153 -13.42 12.63 0.45
N GLU A 154 -13.54 12.71 1.77
CA GLU A 154 -14.39 11.83 2.57
C GLU A 154 -15.89 11.98 2.29
N ASN A 155 -16.31 13.06 1.62
CA ASN A 155 -17.71 13.31 1.21
C ASN A 155 -17.99 12.93 -0.24
N SER A 156 -16.96 12.58 -1.01
CA SER A 156 -17.12 12.18 -2.41
C SER A 156 -17.78 10.81 -2.52
N GLU A 157 -18.65 10.64 -3.50
CA GLU A 157 -19.28 9.36 -3.78
C GLU A 157 -18.27 8.29 -4.19
N PHE A 158 -18.54 7.05 -3.81
CA PHE A 158 -17.77 5.90 -4.25
C PHE A 158 -18.37 5.31 -5.53
N ASN A 159 -17.52 5.07 -6.53
CA ASN A 159 -17.91 4.51 -7.82
C ASN A 159 -16.88 3.47 -8.30
N PRO A 160 -16.73 2.34 -7.58
CA PRO A 160 -15.65 1.37 -7.80
C PRO A 160 -15.71 0.73 -9.19
N GLN A 161 -14.56 0.56 -9.84
CA GLN A 161 -14.44 0.06 -11.22
C GLN A 161 -13.71 -1.29 -11.31
N SER A 162 -13.51 -2.00 -10.19
CA SER A 162 -12.84 -3.31 -10.16
C SER A 162 -13.31 -4.14 -8.96
N ILE A 163 -13.13 -5.46 -9.03
CA ILE A 163 -13.41 -6.35 -7.90
C ILE A 163 -12.60 -5.95 -6.66
N TYR A 164 -11.33 -5.54 -6.87
CA TYR A 164 -10.52 -4.97 -5.80
C TYR A 164 -11.20 -3.77 -5.12
N ALA A 165 -11.63 -2.80 -5.91
CA ALA A 165 -12.27 -1.59 -5.38
C ALA A 165 -13.61 -1.90 -4.68
N ILE A 166 -14.43 -2.80 -5.24
CA ILE A 166 -15.69 -3.28 -4.64
C ILE A 166 -15.42 -3.97 -3.30
N SER A 167 -14.42 -4.85 -3.23
CA SER A 167 -14.06 -5.55 -1.99
C SER A 167 -13.53 -4.60 -0.91
N LYS A 168 -12.80 -3.55 -1.30
CA LYS A 168 -12.33 -2.49 -0.40
C LYS A 168 -13.49 -1.61 0.08
N LEU A 169 -14.48 -1.32 -0.76
CA LEU A 169 -15.69 -0.58 -0.39
C LEU A 169 -16.56 -1.38 0.58
N PHE A 170 -16.71 -2.69 0.36
CA PHE A 170 -17.36 -3.57 1.34
C PHE A 170 -16.66 -3.47 2.71
N ALA A 171 -15.34 -3.63 2.76
CA ALA A 171 -14.56 -3.53 3.99
C ALA A 171 -14.71 -2.16 4.67
N TYR A 172 -14.69 -1.07 3.89
CA TYR A 172 -14.90 0.30 4.38
C TYR A 172 -16.25 0.44 5.10
N ASN A 173 -17.32 -0.03 4.47
CA ASN A 173 -18.66 0.02 5.05
C ASN A 173 -18.81 -0.88 6.28
N VAL A 174 -18.19 -2.06 6.28
CA VAL A 174 -18.17 -2.94 7.45
C VAL A 174 -17.49 -2.24 8.62
N VAL A 175 -16.33 -1.60 8.43
CA VAL A 175 -15.65 -0.83 9.47
C VAL A 175 -16.55 0.29 10.02
N LYS A 176 -17.20 1.03 9.14
CA LYS A 176 -18.15 2.08 9.53
C LYS A 176 -19.31 1.52 10.34
N TYR A 177 -19.93 0.44 9.87
CA TYR A 177 -21.04 -0.22 10.57
C TYR A 177 -20.64 -0.69 11.99
N TYR A 178 -19.49 -1.36 12.12
CA TYR A 178 -19.02 -1.84 13.45
C TYR A 178 -18.69 -0.71 14.41
N ARG A 179 -18.21 0.40 13.92
CA ARG A 179 -18.01 1.62 14.70
C ARG A 179 -19.32 2.19 15.21
N GLU A 180 -20.33 2.30 14.35
CA GLU A 180 -21.60 2.95 14.65
C GLU A 180 -22.51 2.04 15.48
N ALA A 181 -22.63 0.76 15.12
CA ALA A 181 -23.54 -0.17 15.76
C ALA A 181 -23.01 -0.75 17.09
N TYR A 182 -21.68 -0.94 17.20
CA TYR A 182 -21.07 -1.62 18.34
C TYR A 182 -20.08 -0.76 19.13
N GLY A 183 -19.92 0.50 18.77
CA GLY A 183 -19.02 1.43 19.46
C GLY A 183 -17.54 1.06 19.39
N LEU A 184 -17.11 0.26 18.40
CA LEU A 184 -15.72 -0.11 18.24
C LEU A 184 -14.88 1.11 17.82
N PHE A 185 -13.66 1.21 18.34
CA PHE A 185 -12.70 2.14 17.78
C PHE A 185 -12.16 1.53 16.46
N ALA A 186 -12.82 1.83 15.34
CA ALA A 186 -12.47 1.35 14.02
C ALA A 186 -12.42 2.51 13.03
N SER A 187 -11.28 2.70 12.38
CA SER A 187 -10.99 3.81 11.45
C SER A 187 -10.53 3.30 10.10
N ASN A 188 -10.96 3.98 9.03
CA ASN A 188 -10.44 3.78 7.69
C ASN A 188 -9.44 4.88 7.33
N GLY A 189 -8.28 4.50 6.77
CA GLY A 189 -7.45 5.42 6.00
C GLY A 189 -7.74 5.20 4.52
N ILE A 190 -8.34 6.17 3.84
CA ILE A 190 -8.61 6.12 2.40
C ILE A 190 -7.33 6.54 1.69
N LEU A 191 -6.49 5.55 1.38
CA LEU A 191 -5.14 5.78 0.89
C LEU A 191 -5.13 5.97 -0.62
N PHE A 192 -4.56 7.08 -1.08
CA PHE A 192 -4.18 7.27 -2.47
C PHE A 192 -2.91 6.48 -2.79
N ASN A 193 -2.54 6.40 -4.07
CA ASN A 193 -1.38 5.61 -4.46
C ASN A 193 -0.13 6.09 -3.73
N HIS A 194 0.66 5.18 -3.20
CA HIS A 194 1.89 5.49 -2.49
C HIS A 194 2.95 4.45 -2.75
N GLU A 195 4.14 4.94 -2.98
CA GLU A 195 5.24 4.19 -3.54
C GLU A 195 6.48 4.33 -2.68
N SER A 196 7.48 3.52 -2.94
CA SER A 196 8.79 3.59 -2.28
C SER A 196 9.78 2.63 -2.93
N PRO A 197 11.06 2.62 -2.51
CA PRO A 197 12.00 1.55 -2.86
C PRO A 197 11.47 0.14 -2.56
N ARG A 198 10.65 -0.02 -1.49
CA ARG A 198 10.06 -1.31 -1.07
C ARG A 198 8.81 -1.71 -1.85
N ARG A 199 8.43 -0.98 -2.92
CA ARG A 199 7.28 -1.36 -3.77
C ARG A 199 7.57 -2.64 -4.54
N THR A 200 6.54 -3.49 -4.71
CA THR A 200 6.65 -4.73 -5.48
C THR A 200 6.81 -4.46 -6.98
N TYR A 201 7.61 -5.25 -7.67
CA TYR A 201 8.02 -5.06 -9.08
C TYR A 201 6.87 -4.99 -10.10
N ASN A 202 5.73 -5.62 -9.83
CA ASN A 202 4.58 -5.66 -10.75
C ASN A 202 3.73 -4.39 -10.74
N PHE A 203 3.99 -3.42 -9.83
CA PHE A 203 3.33 -2.12 -9.86
C PHE A 203 4.00 -1.16 -10.84
N VAL A 204 3.18 -0.35 -11.53
CA VAL A 204 3.60 0.46 -12.67
C VAL A 204 4.80 1.35 -12.40
N THR A 205 4.87 2.00 -11.26
CA THR A 205 5.96 2.90 -10.85
C THR A 205 7.29 2.16 -10.69
N LYS A 206 7.31 1.06 -9.92
CA LYS A 206 8.51 0.24 -9.72
C LYS A 206 8.92 -0.44 -11.03
N LYS A 207 7.95 -0.92 -11.83
CA LYS A 207 8.18 -1.47 -13.16
C LYS A 207 8.87 -0.47 -14.08
N ILE A 208 8.42 0.79 -14.10
CA ILE A 208 9.02 1.85 -14.94
C ILE A 208 10.48 2.09 -14.51
N ILE A 209 10.71 2.34 -13.22
CA ILE A 209 12.05 2.67 -12.71
C ILE A 209 13.05 1.52 -12.95
N ASN A 210 12.65 0.28 -12.64
CA ASN A 210 13.50 -0.88 -12.87
C ASN A 210 13.81 -1.08 -14.35
N ALA A 211 12.79 -0.99 -15.21
CA ALA A 211 13.00 -1.18 -16.65
C ALA A 211 13.92 -0.09 -17.24
N LEU A 212 13.73 1.17 -16.85
CA LEU A 212 14.57 2.26 -17.33
C LEU A 212 16.03 2.13 -16.86
N LYS A 213 16.25 1.70 -15.59
CA LYS A 213 17.60 1.39 -15.11
C LYS A 213 18.22 0.25 -15.91
N ASN A 214 17.49 -0.86 -16.11
CA ASN A 214 17.98 -1.99 -16.88
C ASN A 214 18.24 -1.65 -18.35
N ILE A 215 17.44 -0.75 -18.94
CA ILE A 215 17.67 -0.23 -20.30
C ILE A 215 18.95 0.60 -20.35
N LYS A 216 19.19 1.45 -19.36
CA LYS A 216 20.43 2.24 -19.26
C LYS A 216 21.68 1.36 -19.10
N GLU A 217 21.55 0.22 -18.44
CA GLU A 217 22.61 -0.77 -18.21
C GLU A 217 22.68 -1.85 -19.31
N ASP A 218 21.97 -1.68 -20.44
CA ASP A 218 21.86 -2.64 -21.56
C ASP A 218 21.36 -4.05 -21.18
N LYS A 219 20.75 -4.20 -19.98
CA LYS A 219 20.19 -5.46 -19.49
C LYS A 219 18.76 -5.73 -20.01
N GLN A 220 18.10 -4.72 -20.54
CA GLN A 220 16.74 -4.80 -21.07
C GLN A 220 16.60 -3.91 -22.30
N LYS A 221 15.92 -4.41 -23.35
CA LYS A 221 15.78 -3.65 -24.60
C LYS A 221 14.61 -2.67 -24.57
N LYS A 222 13.46 -3.05 -23.99
CA LYS A 222 12.21 -2.26 -24.05
C LYS A 222 11.38 -2.38 -22.78
N LEU A 223 10.68 -1.29 -22.45
CA LEU A 223 9.60 -1.25 -21.47
C LEU A 223 8.24 -1.25 -22.20
N PHE A 224 7.33 -2.13 -21.79
CA PHE A 224 5.96 -2.15 -22.31
C PHE A 224 4.98 -1.63 -21.26
N LEU A 225 4.14 -0.65 -21.66
CA LEU A 225 3.15 -0.01 -20.81
C LEU A 225 1.75 -0.10 -21.44
N GLY A 226 0.72 0.17 -20.64
CA GLY A 226 -0.67 0.36 -21.09
C GLY A 226 -0.99 1.84 -21.27
N ASN A 227 -2.06 2.30 -20.62
CA ASN A 227 -2.52 3.68 -20.72
C ASN A 227 -1.51 4.66 -20.09
N LEU A 228 -0.91 5.50 -20.92
CA LEU A 228 0.08 6.52 -20.53
C LEU A 228 -0.58 7.77 -19.91
N TYR A 229 -1.88 7.96 -20.10
CA TYR A 229 -2.59 9.19 -19.76
C TYR A 229 -3.39 9.10 -18.46
N SER A 230 -3.56 7.91 -17.89
CA SER A 230 -4.16 7.76 -16.57
C SER A 230 -3.36 8.55 -15.52
N LYS A 231 -4.06 9.40 -14.77
CA LYS A 231 -3.47 10.28 -13.74
C LYS A 231 -3.65 9.68 -12.36
N ARG A 232 -2.61 9.72 -11.55
CA ARG A 232 -2.64 9.25 -10.16
C ARG A 232 -1.94 10.25 -9.26
N ASP A 233 -2.47 10.35 -8.05
CA ASP A 233 -1.84 11.02 -6.92
C ASP A 233 -0.89 9.99 -6.27
N TRP A 234 0.41 10.19 -6.41
CA TRP A 234 1.44 9.30 -5.87
C TRP A 234 2.20 9.97 -4.72
N GLY A 235 2.01 9.44 -3.52
CA GLY A 235 2.76 9.83 -2.34
C GLY A 235 3.86 8.83 -1.97
N HIS A 236 4.55 9.09 -0.87
CA HIS A 236 5.59 8.21 -0.34
C HIS A 236 5.05 7.38 0.84
N ALA A 237 5.33 6.07 0.84
CA ALA A 237 4.85 5.15 1.88
C ALA A 237 5.25 5.56 3.31
N LYS A 238 6.41 6.18 3.52
CA LYS A 238 6.83 6.71 4.82
C LYS A 238 5.87 7.75 5.38
N ASP A 239 5.33 8.64 4.52
CA ASP A 239 4.35 9.63 4.94
C ASP A 239 3.01 8.98 5.31
N TYR A 240 2.60 7.97 4.52
CA TYR A 240 1.34 7.29 4.71
C TYR A 240 1.30 6.49 6.02
N VAL A 241 2.37 5.76 6.37
CA VAL A 241 2.41 5.04 7.66
C VAL A 241 2.43 5.99 8.85
N GLU A 242 2.98 7.21 8.72
CA GLU A 242 2.86 8.25 9.74
C GLU A 242 1.39 8.66 9.95
N ALA A 243 0.62 8.82 8.86
CA ALA A 243 -0.81 9.09 8.94
C ALA A 243 -1.58 7.95 9.63
N MET A 244 -1.32 6.69 9.26
CA MET A 244 -1.92 5.52 9.87
C MET A 244 -1.72 5.52 11.40
N TRP A 245 -0.49 5.77 11.84
CA TRP A 245 -0.19 5.85 13.27
C TRP A 245 -0.91 7.03 13.92
N LYS A 246 -0.91 8.22 13.33
CA LYS A 246 -1.58 9.42 13.87
C LYS A 246 -3.10 9.20 14.04
N ILE A 247 -3.77 8.57 13.06
CA ILE A 247 -5.20 8.22 13.15
C ILE A 247 -5.46 7.37 14.40
N MET A 248 -4.59 6.40 14.67
CA MET A 248 -4.73 5.51 15.82
C MET A 248 -4.43 6.17 17.18
N GLN A 249 -3.83 7.37 17.19
CA GLN A 249 -3.63 8.12 18.45
C GLN A 249 -4.84 8.98 18.83
N LEU A 250 -5.83 9.14 17.96
CA LEU A 250 -7.03 9.92 18.26
C LEU A 250 -7.85 9.31 19.41
N LYS A 251 -8.65 10.15 20.07
CA LYS A 251 -9.59 9.74 21.12
C LYS A 251 -10.82 9.03 20.53
N SER A 252 -11.26 9.43 19.34
CA SER A 252 -12.42 8.87 18.64
C SER A 252 -12.02 8.41 17.23
N PRO A 253 -12.65 7.32 16.72
CA PRO A 253 -12.37 6.83 15.38
C PRO A 253 -12.90 7.78 14.31
N ILE A 254 -12.19 7.84 13.18
CA ILE A 254 -12.55 8.68 12.04
C ILE A 254 -11.99 8.09 10.75
N ASP A 255 -12.64 8.40 9.63
CA ASP A 255 -12.14 8.08 8.30
C ASP A 255 -11.49 9.31 7.68
N LEU A 256 -10.27 9.12 7.15
CA LEU A 256 -9.48 10.22 6.56
C LEU A 256 -8.90 9.82 5.21
N VAL A 257 -9.00 10.74 4.25
CA VAL A 257 -8.27 10.69 2.98
C VAL A 257 -6.81 11.04 3.21
N ILE A 258 -5.91 10.17 2.73
CA ILE A 258 -4.47 10.37 2.78
C ILE A 258 -3.94 10.41 1.35
N SER A 259 -3.48 11.57 0.93
CA SER A 259 -3.12 11.90 -0.46
C SER A 259 -2.08 13.01 -0.51
N THR A 260 -1.62 13.37 -1.71
CA THR A 260 -0.68 14.50 -1.88
C THR A 260 -1.36 15.76 -2.44
N ASN A 261 -2.62 15.65 -2.86
CA ASN A 261 -3.34 16.70 -3.59
C ASN A 261 -2.62 17.11 -4.89
N SER A 262 -1.89 16.18 -5.47
CA SER A 262 -1.14 16.38 -6.71
C SER A 262 -1.16 15.10 -7.53
N GLN A 263 -1.53 15.21 -8.80
CA GLN A 263 -1.57 14.07 -9.70
C GLN A 263 -0.72 14.30 -10.93
N ILE A 264 -0.12 13.24 -11.43
CA ILE A 264 0.57 13.23 -12.72
C ILE A 264 0.15 12.00 -13.53
N SER A 265 0.32 12.07 -14.86
CA SER A 265 0.09 10.91 -15.72
C SER A 265 1.25 9.91 -15.66
N VAL A 266 0.99 8.67 -16.09
CA VAL A 266 2.03 7.65 -16.25
C VAL A 266 3.13 8.16 -17.19
N LYS A 267 2.77 8.87 -18.27
CA LYS A 267 3.73 9.50 -19.21
C LYS A 267 4.63 10.51 -18.52
N GLN A 268 4.05 11.38 -17.66
CA GLN A 268 4.83 12.36 -16.88
C GLN A 268 5.76 11.67 -15.87
N PHE A 269 5.30 10.58 -15.24
CA PHE A 269 6.14 9.77 -14.34
C PHE A 269 7.34 9.16 -15.10
N VAL A 270 7.12 8.62 -16.32
CA VAL A 270 8.19 8.12 -17.19
C VAL A 270 9.17 9.23 -17.53
N ASN A 271 8.68 10.40 -17.98
CA ASN A 271 9.54 11.52 -18.35
C ASN A 271 10.45 11.96 -17.18
N GLU A 272 9.89 12.09 -15.98
CA GLU A 272 10.66 12.47 -14.81
C GLU A 272 11.67 11.38 -14.42
N SER A 273 11.28 10.10 -14.50
CA SER A 273 12.19 8.98 -14.24
C SER A 273 13.36 8.94 -15.26
N CYS A 274 13.06 9.14 -16.55
CA CYS A 274 14.11 9.24 -17.59
C CYS A 274 15.06 10.41 -17.31
N ARG A 275 14.52 11.60 -16.97
CA ARG A 275 15.30 12.78 -16.66
C ARG A 275 16.28 12.50 -15.50
N GLN A 276 15.82 11.88 -14.42
CA GLN A 276 16.66 11.57 -13.25
C GLN A 276 17.70 10.48 -13.53
N LEU A 277 17.41 9.56 -14.44
CA LEU A 277 18.35 8.53 -14.88
C LEU A 277 19.32 9.04 -15.99
N GLY A 278 19.17 10.27 -16.49
CA GLY A 278 19.97 10.82 -17.57
C GLY A 278 19.66 10.20 -18.94
N ILE A 279 18.43 9.70 -19.14
CA ILE A 279 17.97 9.12 -20.42
C ILE A 279 17.19 10.18 -21.19
N ARG A 280 17.67 10.59 -22.35
CA ARG A 280 16.99 11.56 -23.22
C ARG A 280 16.00 10.84 -24.14
N ILE A 281 14.72 11.21 -24.10
CA ILE A 281 13.68 10.55 -24.90
C ILE A 281 12.87 11.54 -25.74
N LYS A 282 12.36 11.02 -26.89
CA LYS A 282 11.36 11.68 -27.73
C LYS A 282 10.18 10.75 -27.92
N TRP A 283 8.97 11.25 -27.67
CA TRP A 283 7.73 10.52 -27.95
C TRP A 283 7.31 10.70 -29.41
N VAL A 284 6.89 9.60 -30.04
CA VAL A 284 6.35 9.57 -31.41
C VAL A 284 5.10 8.70 -31.48
N GLY A 285 4.19 9.00 -32.38
CA GLY A 285 2.90 8.31 -32.50
C GLY A 285 1.88 8.73 -31.46
N LYS A 286 0.72 8.06 -31.46
CA LYS A 286 -0.41 8.29 -30.53
C LYS A 286 -1.09 6.97 -30.18
N GLY A 287 -1.73 6.88 -29.00
CA GLY A 287 -2.52 5.73 -28.58
C GLY A 287 -1.69 4.44 -28.55
N LEU A 288 -2.15 3.37 -29.18
CA LEU A 288 -1.44 2.09 -29.22
C LEU A 288 -0.13 2.12 -30.05
N ASN A 289 0.03 3.12 -30.91
CA ASN A 289 1.25 3.30 -31.71
C ASN A 289 2.25 4.25 -31.04
N GLU A 290 1.97 4.73 -29.83
CA GLU A 290 2.84 5.64 -29.10
C GLU A 290 4.09 4.92 -28.58
N LYS A 291 5.25 5.53 -28.83
CA LYS A 291 6.58 4.99 -28.52
C LYS A 291 7.48 6.08 -27.99
N ALA A 292 8.45 5.72 -27.12
CA ALA A 292 9.55 6.60 -26.77
C ALA A 292 10.85 6.10 -27.38
N ILE A 293 11.55 7.01 -28.05
CA ILE A 293 12.86 6.79 -28.69
C ILE A 293 13.92 7.41 -27.78
N ASN A 294 14.97 6.66 -27.49
CA ASN A 294 16.17 7.19 -26.83
C ASN A 294 16.97 8.00 -27.85
N LEU A 295 17.22 9.27 -27.56
CA LEU A 295 17.89 10.22 -28.45
C LEU A 295 19.40 9.96 -28.59
N ASP A 296 20.00 9.22 -27.68
CA ASP A 296 21.44 8.96 -27.71
C ASP A 296 21.81 7.83 -28.69
N ASN A 297 20.87 6.92 -28.97
CA ASN A 297 21.14 5.76 -29.83
C ASN A 297 20.03 5.44 -30.84
N ASN A 298 19.01 6.29 -30.96
CA ASN A 298 17.82 6.15 -31.83
C ASN A 298 17.03 4.85 -31.64
N LYS A 299 17.20 4.13 -30.51
CA LYS A 299 16.45 2.89 -30.23
C LYS A 299 15.09 3.20 -29.60
N ILE A 300 14.07 2.44 -30.00
CA ILE A 300 12.76 2.47 -29.30
C ILE A 300 12.92 1.74 -27.97
N ILE A 301 12.73 2.45 -26.88
CA ILE A 301 12.88 1.92 -25.53
C ILE A 301 11.55 1.75 -24.78
N ILE A 302 10.47 2.42 -25.20
CA ILE A 302 9.13 2.26 -24.62
C ILE A 302 8.10 2.06 -25.73
N GLU A 303 7.19 1.11 -25.53
CA GLU A 303 6.05 0.86 -26.43
C GLU A 303 4.75 0.67 -25.63
N VAL A 304 3.66 1.17 -26.16
CA VAL A 304 2.32 0.91 -25.65
C VAL A 304 1.81 -0.43 -26.20
N LYS A 305 1.22 -1.28 -25.32
CA LYS A 305 0.65 -2.57 -25.70
C LYS A 305 -0.74 -2.76 -25.10
N LYS A 306 -1.73 -3.17 -25.92
CA LYS A 306 -3.13 -3.38 -25.55
C LYS A 306 -3.30 -4.31 -24.33
N LYS A 307 -2.48 -5.36 -24.22
CA LYS A 307 -2.56 -6.34 -23.08
C LYS A 307 -2.32 -5.73 -21.70
N TYR A 308 -1.78 -4.52 -21.59
CA TYR A 308 -1.56 -3.82 -20.32
C TYR A 308 -2.65 -2.79 -19.99
N PHE A 309 -3.66 -2.63 -20.84
CA PHE A 309 -4.85 -1.85 -20.50
C PHE A 309 -5.73 -2.63 -19.54
N ARG A 310 -6.52 -1.93 -18.75
CA ARG A 310 -7.55 -2.52 -17.89
C ARG A 310 -8.87 -2.58 -18.63
N ASP A 311 -9.74 -3.51 -18.27
CA ASP A 311 -11.08 -3.63 -18.85
C ASP A 311 -11.93 -2.38 -18.57
N LYS A 312 -11.80 -1.85 -17.35
CA LYS A 312 -12.33 -0.55 -16.94
C LYS A 312 -11.21 0.32 -16.41
N GLU A 313 -10.93 1.42 -17.07
CA GLU A 313 -9.89 2.36 -16.65
C GLU A 313 -10.46 3.41 -15.71
N VAL A 314 -9.73 3.67 -14.64
CA VAL A 314 -9.90 4.85 -13.79
C VAL A 314 -9.00 5.94 -14.35
N ASN A 315 -9.59 6.99 -14.89
CA ASN A 315 -8.83 8.01 -15.62
C ASN A 315 -8.03 8.93 -14.70
N SER A 316 -8.60 9.29 -13.54
CA SER A 316 -8.02 10.32 -12.67
C SER A 316 -8.34 10.08 -11.21
N LEU A 317 -7.30 10.04 -10.39
CA LEU A 317 -7.42 10.04 -8.93
C LEU A 317 -6.51 11.13 -8.37
N CYS A 318 -7.11 12.07 -7.61
CA CYS A 318 -6.40 13.13 -6.92
C CYS A 318 -7.15 13.42 -5.61
N GLY A 319 -6.53 13.15 -4.47
CA GLY A 319 -7.20 13.28 -3.18
C GLY A 319 -7.01 14.64 -2.54
N ASP A 320 -8.01 15.06 -1.77
CA ASP A 320 -7.92 16.24 -0.90
C ASP A 320 -7.68 15.79 0.56
N PHE A 321 -6.49 16.03 1.07
CA PHE A 321 -6.10 15.68 2.45
C PHE A 321 -6.39 16.80 3.48
N THR A 322 -7.19 17.80 3.15
CA THR A 322 -7.47 18.96 4.03
C THR A 322 -7.97 18.54 5.40
N LYS A 323 -8.85 17.54 5.47
CA LYS A 323 -9.36 16.99 6.73
C LYS A 323 -8.27 16.31 7.56
N ALA A 324 -7.40 15.53 6.94
CA ALA A 324 -6.25 14.91 7.63
C ALA A 324 -5.28 15.98 8.16
N LYS A 325 -5.00 17.04 7.39
CA LYS A 325 -4.20 18.17 7.84
C LYS A 325 -4.79 18.83 9.08
N LYS A 326 -6.11 19.08 9.09
CA LYS A 326 -6.82 19.73 10.21
C LYS A 326 -6.85 18.86 11.46
N ILE A 327 -7.16 17.57 11.33
CA ILE A 327 -7.47 16.70 12.48
C ILE A 327 -6.23 16.06 13.09
N ILE A 328 -5.30 15.58 12.26
CA ILE A 328 -4.10 14.86 12.73
C ILE A 328 -2.81 15.61 12.46
N ASN A 329 -2.89 16.90 12.03
CA ASN A 329 -1.74 17.71 11.65
C ASN A 329 -0.77 16.93 10.76
N TRP A 330 -1.31 16.36 9.67
CA TRP A 330 -0.54 15.57 8.72
C TRP A 330 -0.51 16.26 7.36
N LYS A 331 0.64 16.22 6.72
CA LYS A 331 0.86 16.63 5.32
C LYS A 331 1.94 15.74 4.70
N PRO A 332 1.89 15.50 3.38
CA PRO A 332 2.96 14.79 2.69
C PRO A 332 4.26 15.61 2.77
N LYS A 333 5.38 14.92 2.99
CA LYS A 333 6.73 15.49 3.06
C LYS A 333 7.45 15.33 1.73
N TYR A 334 7.20 14.20 1.03
CA TYR A 334 7.84 13.90 -0.24
C TYR A 334 7.00 14.42 -1.41
N LYS A 335 7.63 15.21 -2.28
CA LYS A 335 7.10 15.54 -3.60
C LYS A 335 7.43 14.42 -4.60
N ILE A 336 6.77 14.42 -5.76
CA ILE A 336 6.93 13.36 -6.77
C ILE A 336 8.39 13.18 -7.23
N ARG A 337 9.17 14.25 -7.35
CA ARG A 337 10.58 14.18 -7.75
C ARG A 337 11.43 13.49 -6.70
N GLU A 338 11.20 13.78 -5.43
CA GLU A 338 11.88 13.18 -4.29
C GLU A 338 11.50 11.71 -4.14
N LEU A 339 10.22 11.37 -4.37
CA LEU A 339 9.74 10.00 -4.42
C LEU A 339 10.47 9.19 -5.49
N ILE A 340 10.54 9.69 -6.73
CA ILE A 340 11.23 9.02 -7.83
C ILE A 340 12.72 8.86 -7.53
N SER A 341 13.35 9.89 -6.97
CA SER A 341 14.77 9.86 -6.56
C SER A 341 15.04 8.77 -5.50
N ASP A 342 14.20 8.70 -4.45
CA ASP A 342 14.32 7.66 -3.40
C ASP A 342 14.12 6.25 -4.00
N MET A 343 13.15 6.09 -4.91
CA MET A 343 12.90 4.81 -5.58
C MET A 343 14.07 4.38 -6.49
N ILE A 344 14.73 5.31 -7.20
CA ILE A 344 15.89 5.04 -8.02
C ILE A 344 17.08 4.64 -7.14
N SER A 345 17.35 5.39 -6.09
CA SER A 345 18.45 5.11 -5.14
C SER A 345 18.30 3.75 -4.46
N GLY A 346 17.06 3.36 -4.13
CA GLY A 346 16.76 2.08 -3.51
C GLY A 346 16.89 0.86 -4.43
N LEU A 347 17.11 1.03 -5.74
CA LEU A 347 17.42 -0.08 -6.65
C LEU A 347 18.83 -0.67 -6.46
N ASN A 348 19.69 0.02 -5.73
CA ASN A 348 21.07 -0.42 -5.48
C ASN A 348 21.18 -1.22 -4.17
N ILE A 349 20.07 -1.50 -3.49
CA ILE A 349 20.03 -2.14 -2.16
C ILE A 349 19.55 -3.61 -2.24
N ASP A 350 19.08 -4.06 -3.42
CA ASP A 350 18.62 -5.45 -3.65
C ASP A 350 19.73 -6.35 -4.20
#